data_8c260fdeeb649ed9991e8e3964c3798d
#
_entry.id   8c260fdeeb649ed9991e8e3964c3798d
#
_cell.length_a   1.000
_cell.length_b   1.000
_cell.length_c   1.000
_cell.angle_alpha   90.00
_cell.angle_beta   90.00
_cell.angle_gamma   90.00
#
_symmetry.space_group_name_H-M   'P 1'
#
loop_
_entity.id
_entity.type
_entity.pdbx_description
1 polymer ?
#
loop_
_entity_poly.entity_id
_entity_poly.type
_entity_poly.pdbx_seq_one_letter_code
_entity_poly.pdbx_strand_id
1 'polypeptide(L)'
;MAQRARLWNKNVISPHVLVMTATPIPRTLAMTVYGDLDVSVIDELPPGRKPVQTLLRYDENRLATYQGIARQLRMGRQVYIVYPLIKENEKLDLRSLEEGYENICEIYRNYRVAYVHGKLKPEEKDYQMSIFASGEAQILVSTTVIEVGVNVPNATTMPVSYTHLRAHE
;
A
#
# COMPACT_ATOMS: atom_id res chain seq x y z
N MET A 1 17.61 13.41 15.40
CA MET A 1 18.95 12.99 15.88
C MET A 1 18.96 12.50 17.34
N ALA A 2 18.30 13.14 18.30
CA ALA A 2 18.35 12.76 19.71
C ALA A 2 17.84 11.34 20.07
N GLN A 3 16.86 10.80 19.36
CA GLN A 3 16.33 9.44 19.61
C GLN A 3 17.29 8.34 19.17
N ARG A 4 18.06 8.55 18.10
CA ARG A 4 19.04 7.58 17.60
C ARG A 4 20.26 7.48 18.53
N ALA A 5 20.75 8.62 19.02
CA ALA A 5 21.84 8.65 20.01
C ALA A 5 21.48 7.92 21.31
N ARG A 6 20.19 7.94 21.72
CA ARG A 6 19.70 7.19 22.88
C ARG A 6 19.70 5.68 22.69
N LEU A 7 19.54 5.19 21.45
CA LEU A 7 19.63 3.74 21.16
C LEU A 7 21.07 3.24 21.28
N TRP A 8 22.05 4.01 20.84
CA TRP A 8 23.46 3.63 20.93
C TRP A 8 24.01 3.64 22.36
N ASN A 9 23.53 4.58 23.19
CA ASN A 9 24.05 4.77 24.55
C ASN A 9 23.27 3.96 25.61
N LYS A 10 22.39 3.03 25.20
CA LYS A 10 21.52 2.32 26.15
C LYS A 10 22.21 1.15 26.85
N ASN A 11 23.30 0.63 26.30
CA ASN A 11 24.02 -0.52 26.83
C ASN A 11 25.53 -0.21 26.99
N VAL A 12 26.17 -0.88 27.94
CA VAL A 12 27.62 -0.81 28.17
C VAL A 12 28.42 -1.34 26.96
N ILE A 13 27.84 -2.26 26.21
CA ILE A 13 28.37 -2.79 24.92
C ILE A 13 27.53 -2.18 23.82
N SER A 14 28.18 -1.53 22.85
CA SER A 14 27.49 -0.97 21.66
C SER A 14 26.73 -2.05 20.90
N PRO A 15 25.43 -1.87 20.65
CA PRO A 15 24.63 -2.85 19.91
C PRO A 15 25.02 -2.87 18.44
N HIS A 16 24.88 -4.03 17.79
CA HIS A 16 24.89 -4.09 16.33
C HIS A 16 23.61 -3.44 15.81
N VAL A 17 23.74 -2.49 14.89
CA VAL A 17 22.61 -1.72 14.34
C VAL A 17 22.49 -1.99 12.86
N LEU A 18 21.30 -2.49 12.44
CA LEU A 18 20.92 -2.63 11.04
C LEU A 18 19.80 -1.62 10.74
N VAL A 19 20.06 -0.76 9.75
CA VAL A 19 19.07 0.19 9.22
C VAL A 19 18.66 -0.25 7.85
N MET A 20 17.38 -0.54 7.65
CA MET A 20 16.81 -0.94 6.37
C MET A 20 15.83 0.11 5.88
N THR A 21 15.88 0.44 4.59
CA THR A 21 14.93 1.35 3.94
C THR A 21 14.64 0.87 2.53
N ALA A 22 13.37 1.01 2.11
CA ALA A 22 12.96 0.74 0.74
C ALA A 22 13.17 1.92 -0.20
N THR A 23 13.45 3.12 0.34
CA THR A 23 13.74 4.31 -0.46
C THR A 23 15.24 4.40 -0.74
N PRO A 24 15.65 4.56 -2.02
CA PRO A 24 17.06 4.72 -2.33
C PRO A 24 17.59 6.02 -1.71
N ILE A 25 18.57 5.89 -0.82
CA ILE A 25 19.29 7.03 -0.25
C ILE A 25 20.61 7.16 -0.99
N PRO A 26 20.91 8.31 -1.61
CA PRO A 26 22.21 8.52 -2.23
C PRO A 26 23.35 8.19 -1.26
N ARG A 27 24.37 7.47 -1.72
CA ARG A 27 25.47 7.00 -0.87
C ARG A 27 26.12 8.12 -0.08
N THR A 28 26.30 9.28 -0.69
CA THR A 28 26.82 10.48 -0.04
C THR A 28 25.95 10.96 1.12
N LEU A 29 24.63 10.94 0.96
CA LEU A 29 23.69 11.29 2.01
C LEU A 29 23.66 10.24 3.11
N ALA A 30 23.75 8.96 2.76
CA ALA A 30 23.83 7.87 3.72
C ALA A 30 25.08 7.99 4.61
N MET A 31 26.24 8.28 4.05
CA MET A 31 27.48 8.52 4.78
C MET A 31 27.38 9.74 5.69
N THR A 32 26.69 10.81 5.26
CA THR A 32 26.50 12.03 6.07
C THR A 32 25.53 11.80 7.22
N VAL A 33 24.48 11.01 7.01
CA VAL A 33 23.39 10.79 8.00
C VAL A 33 23.72 9.67 8.98
N TYR A 34 24.41 8.62 8.53
CA TYR A 34 24.67 7.41 9.31
C TYR A 34 26.13 7.24 9.72
N GLY A 35 27.05 8.11 9.24
CA GLY A 35 28.44 8.14 9.65
C GLY A 35 29.17 6.81 9.40
N ASP A 36 29.39 6.07 10.44
CA ASP A 36 30.25 4.87 10.46
C ASP A 36 29.54 3.57 10.04
N LEU A 37 28.36 3.63 9.39
CA LEU A 37 27.66 2.44 8.92
C LEU A 37 28.10 2.08 7.49
N ASP A 38 28.39 0.80 7.29
CA ASP A 38 28.57 0.25 5.96
C ASP A 38 27.24 0.22 5.20
N VAL A 39 27.28 0.54 3.91
CA VAL A 39 26.09 0.58 3.05
C VAL A 39 26.13 -0.57 2.07
N SER A 40 25.13 -1.44 2.17
CA SER A 40 24.87 -2.50 1.19
C SER A 40 23.59 -2.17 0.41
N VAL A 41 23.64 -2.32 -0.90
CA VAL A 41 22.51 -2.07 -1.79
C VAL A 41 22.01 -3.39 -2.34
N ILE A 42 20.68 -3.64 -2.22
CA ILE A 42 20.02 -4.76 -2.86
C ILE A 42 19.42 -4.21 -4.15
N ASP A 43 20.02 -4.49 -5.29
CA ASP A 43 19.66 -3.98 -6.62
C ASP A 43 19.03 -5.03 -7.54
N GLU A 44 18.92 -6.27 -7.05
CA GLU A 44 18.29 -7.37 -7.77
C GLU A 44 16.90 -7.68 -7.20
N LEU A 45 16.01 -8.09 -8.11
CA LEU A 45 14.69 -8.61 -7.69
C LEU A 45 14.83 -10.03 -7.14
N PRO A 46 14.03 -10.39 -6.12
CA PRO A 46 13.98 -11.75 -5.63
C PRO A 46 13.62 -12.75 -6.76
N PRO A 47 14.13 -13.99 -6.71
CA PRO A 47 13.81 -15.00 -7.70
C PRO A 47 12.29 -15.18 -7.89
N GLY A 48 11.84 -15.21 -9.14
CA GLY A 48 10.41 -15.38 -9.48
C GLY A 48 9.57 -14.10 -9.46
N ARG A 49 10.11 -12.96 -9.03
CA ARG A 49 9.38 -11.69 -9.06
C ARG A 49 9.38 -11.10 -10.48
N LYS A 50 8.19 -10.82 -10.98
CA LYS A 50 8.01 -10.20 -12.30
C LYS A 50 8.07 -8.69 -12.19
N PRO A 51 8.56 -7.96 -13.22
CA PRO A 51 8.49 -6.51 -13.28
C PRO A 51 7.03 -6.02 -13.18
N VAL A 52 6.85 -4.92 -12.46
CA VAL A 52 5.55 -4.27 -12.34
C VAL A 52 5.36 -3.32 -13.51
N GLN A 53 4.23 -3.42 -14.20
CA GLN A 53 3.84 -2.50 -15.24
C GLN A 53 2.95 -1.40 -14.64
N THR A 54 3.42 -0.16 -14.68
CA THR A 54 2.67 1.01 -14.21
C THR A 54 1.99 1.70 -15.38
N LEU A 55 0.69 1.92 -15.26
CA LEU A 55 -0.14 2.59 -16.27
C LEU A 55 -0.78 3.83 -15.65
N LEU A 56 -0.53 5.00 -16.21
CA LEU A 56 -1.25 6.23 -15.88
C LEU A 56 -2.53 6.30 -16.71
N ARG A 57 -3.65 6.56 -16.04
CA ARG A 57 -4.95 6.77 -16.70
C ARG A 57 -5.64 7.99 -16.12
N TYR A 58 -6.26 8.76 -16.99
CA TYR A 58 -7.08 9.91 -16.62
C TYR A 58 -8.53 9.47 -16.38
N ASP A 59 -9.31 10.31 -15.70
CA ASP A 59 -10.68 10.01 -15.25
C ASP A 59 -11.63 9.67 -16.43
N GLU A 60 -11.39 10.23 -17.60
CA GLU A 60 -12.11 9.89 -18.85
C GLU A 60 -12.02 8.40 -19.20
N ASN A 61 -10.96 7.73 -18.78
CA ASN A 61 -10.72 6.30 -19.01
C ASN A 61 -11.14 5.40 -17.84
N ARG A 62 -11.96 5.92 -16.90
CA ARG A 62 -12.38 5.20 -15.70
C ARG A 62 -13.09 3.88 -16.03
N LEU A 63 -13.94 3.89 -17.05
CA LEU A 63 -14.63 2.69 -17.51
C LEU A 63 -13.65 1.59 -17.97
N ALA A 64 -12.61 1.96 -18.71
CA ALA A 64 -11.58 1.01 -19.15
C ALA A 64 -10.79 0.43 -17.96
N THR A 65 -10.61 1.20 -16.88
CA THR A 65 -10.00 0.72 -15.64
C THR A 65 -10.89 -0.31 -14.96
N TYR A 66 -12.18 -0.04 -14.83
CA TYR A 66 -13.14 -1.00 -14.26
C TYR A 66 -13.23 -2.29 -15.08
N GLN A 67 -13.24 -2.19 -16.42
CA GLN A 67 -13.19 -3.37 -17.29
C GLN A 67 -11.89 -4.17 -17.10
N GLY A 68 -10.78 -3.49 -16.92
CA GLY A 68 -9.48 -4.11 -16.61
C GLY A 68 -9.52 -4.89 -15.30
N ILE A 69 -10.08 -4.30 -14.24
CA ILE A 69 -10.29 -4.95 -12.94
C ILE A 69 -11.20 -6.18 -13.11
N ALA A 70 -12.35 -6.02 -13.76
CA ALA A 70 -13.28 -7.11 -14.01
C ALA A 70 -12.64 -8.29 -14.75
N ARG A 71 -11.72 -8.00 -15.69
CA ARG A 71 -10.96 -9.02 -16.41
C ARG A 71 -10.04 -9.80 -15.46
N GLN A 72 -9.34 -9.12 -14.54
CA GLN A 72 -8.47 -9.77 -13.57
C GLN A 72 -9.28 -10.66 -12.61
N LEU A 73 -10.40 -10.16 -12.10
CA LEU A 73 -11.30 -10.90 -11.22
C LEU A 73 -11.85 -12.16 -11.91
N ARG A 74 -12.26 -12.08 -13.18
CA ARG A 74 -12.71 -13.25 -13.97
C ARG A 74 -11.61 -14.30 -14.16
N MET A 75 -10.35 -13.90 -14.16
CA MET A 75 -9.21 -14.81 -14.18
C MET A 75 -8.91 -15.44 -12.79
N GLY A 76 -9.74 -15.21 -11.79
CA GLY A 76 -9.54 -15.68 -10.41
C GLY A 76 -8.45 -14.92 -9.65
N ARG A 77 -8.04 -13.75 -10.13
CA ARG A 77 -7.04 -12.91 -9.45
C ARG A 77 -7.68 -11.97 -8.46
N GLN A 78 -6.89 -11.54 -7.49
CA GLN A 78 -7.30 -10.55 -6.50
C GLN A 78 -6.77 -9.17 -6.87
N VAL A 79 -7.45 -8.13 -6.37
CA VAL A 79 -7.16 -6.73 -6.69
C VAL A 79 -7.11 -5.90 -5.42
N TYR A 80 -6.07 -5.07 -5.29
CA TYR A 80 -6.01 -3.98 -4.31
C TYR A 80 -6.57 -2.71 -4.95
N ILE A 81 -7.43 -1.98 -4.26
CA ILE A 81 -7.88 -0.65 -4.67
C ILE A 81 -7.48 0.34 -3.58
N VAL A 82 -6.64 1.30 -3.91
CA VAL A 82 -6.13 2.27 -2.95
C VAL A 82 -6.74 3.64 -3.22
N TYR A 83 -7.37 4.21 -2.18
CA TYR A 83 -7.82 5.60 -2.13
C TYR A 83 -6.89 6.36 -1.18
N PRO A 84 -5.84 7.03 -1.68
CA PRO A 84 -4.89 7.71 -0.81
C PRO A 84 -5.57 8.86 -0.07
N LEU A 85 -5.36 8.92 1.24
CA LEU A 85 -5.81 10.03 2.08
C LEU A 85 -4.89 11.23 1.84
N ILE A 86 -5.48 12.39 1.56
CA ILE A 86 -4.79 13.67 1.57
C ILE A 86 -4.99 14.27 2.97
N LYS A 87 -3.92 14.52 3.70
CA LYS A 87 -3.92 14.88 5.13
C LYS A 87 -4.70 16.14 5.54
N GLU A 88 -5.36 16.82 4.62
CA GLU A 88 -6.00 18.10 4.90
C GLU A 88 -7.37 17.99 5.58
N ASN A 89 -8.10 16.87 5.42
CA ASN A 89 -9.41 16.72 6.05
C ASN A 89 -9.84 15.25 6.24
N GLU A 90 -9.43 14.66 7.36
CA GLU A 90 -9.68 13.24 7.69
C GLU A 90 -11.17 12.81 7.61
N LYS A 91 -12.11 13.72 7.83
CA LYS A 91 -13.53 13.38 7.74
C LYS A 91 -14.02 13.28 6.31
N LEU A 92 -13.57 14.17 5.43
CA LEU A 92 -13.87 14.13 4.00
C LEU A 92 -13.23 12.91 3.35
N ASP A 93 -12.02 12.59 3.75
CA ASP A 93 -11.27 11.45 3.25
C ASP A 93 -11.94 10.11 3.56
N LEU A 94 -12.47 9.94 4.78
CA LEU A 94 -13.20 8.73 5.16
C LEU A 94 -14.51 8.61 4.38
N ARG A 95 -15.25 9.70 4.21
CA ARG A 95 -16.48 9.71 3.43
C ARG A 95 -16.23 9.34 1.97
N SER A 96 -15.18 9.89 1.37
CA SER A 96 -14.78 9.54 0.01
C SER A 96 -14.37 8.07 -0.15
N LEU A 97 -13.78 7.49 0.90
CA LEU A 97 -13.46 6.07 0.93
C LEU A 97 -14.73 5.22 1.03
N GLU A 98 -15.67 5.59 1.92
CA GLU A 98 -16.95 4.90 2.08
C GLU A 98 -17.75 4.93 0.77
N GLU A 99 -17.88 6.09 0.13
CA GLU A 99 -18.52 6.25 -1.18
C GLU A 99 -17.80 5.42 -2.26
N GLY A 100 -16.47 5.40 -2.23
CA GLY A 100 -15.66 4.58 -3.13
C GLY A 100 -15.87 3.08 -2.91
N TYR A 101 -15.94 2.64 -1.66
CA TYR A 101 -16.22 1.26 -1.29
C TYR A 101 -17.60 0.81 -1.74
N GLU A 102 -18.65 1.62 -1.46
CA GLU A 102 -20.02 1.34 -1.88
C GLU A 102 -20.12 1.21 -3.40
N ASN A 103 -19.49 2.12 -4.14
CA ASN A 103 -19.44 2.07 -5.60
C ASN A 103 -18.74 0.80 -6.13
N ILE A 104 -17.64 0.38 -5.50
CA ILE A 104 -16.96 -0.87 -5.86
C ILE A 104 -17.83 -2.08 -5.56
N CYS A 105 -18.54 -2.12 -4.45
CA CYS A 105 -19.49 -3.16 -4.10
C CYS A 105 -20.65 -3.24 -5.12
N GLU A 106 -21.14 -2.10 -5.59
CA GLU A 106 -22.20 -2.05 -6.62
C GLU A 106 -21.73 -2.55 -7.99
N ILE A 107 -20.53 -2.14 -8.41
CA ILE A 107 -19.96 -2.54 -9.71
C ILE A 107 -19.64 -4.03 -9.71
N TYR A 108 -19.11 -4.56 -8.60
CA TYR A 108 -18.61 -5.94 -8.51
C TYR A 108 -19.43 -6.80 -7.55
N ARG A 109 -20.76 -6.76 -7.65
CA ARG A 109 -21.71 -7.46 -6.75
C ARG A 109 -21.47 -8.95 -6.57
N ASN A 110 -20.82 -9.59 -7.53
CA ASN A 110 -20.52 -11.02 -7.50
C ASN A 110 -19.22 -11.36 -6.78
N TYR A 111 -18.51 -10.36 -6.27
CA TYR A 111 -17.22 -10.51 -5.62
C TYR A 111 -17.29 -9.96 -4.21
N ARG A 112 -16.63 -10.64 -3.28
CA ARG A 112 -16.53 -10.14 -1.91
C ARG A 112 -15.46 -9.06 -1.83
N VAL A 113 -15.83 -7.94 -1.23
CA VAL A 113 -14.96 -6.79 -1.05
C VAL A 113 -14.58 -6.68 0.41
N ALA A 114 -13.30 -6.75 0.73
CA ALA A 114 -12.75 -6.41 2.03
C ALA A 114 -12.40 -4.92 2.08
N TYR A 115 -12.39 -4.35 3.27
CA TYR A 115 -12.25 -2.92 3.48
C TYR A 115 -11.34 -2.62 4.67
N VAL A 116 -10.28 -1.84 4.46
CA VAL A 116 -9.31 -1.53 5.51
C VAL A 116 -8.92 -0.05 5.50
N HIS A 117 -9.01 0.58 6.67
CA HIS A 117 -8.54 1.95 6.88
C HIS A 117 -7.90 2.15 8.26
N GLY A 118 -7.22 3.27 8.45
CA GLY A 118 -6.41 3.53 9.65
C GLY A 118 -7.20 3.61 10.97
N LYS A 119 -8.53 3.85 10.92
CA LYS A 119 -9.39 3.97 12.10
C LYS A 119 -10.07 2.66 12.53
N LEU A 120 -9.93 1.59 11.74
CA LEU A 120 -10.41 0.27 12.15
C LEU A 120 -9.65 -0.22 13.38
N LYS A 121 -10.37 -0.91 14.25
CA LYS A 121 -9.75 -1.62 15.37
C LYS A 121 -8.78 -2.68 14.84
N PRO A 122 -7.69 -2.98 15.57
CA PRO A 122 -6.71 -3.98 15.13
C PRO A 122 -7.36 -5.31 14.75
N GLU A 123 -8.28 -5.81 15.58
CA GLU A 123 -8.98 -7.08 15.36
C GLU A 123 -9.80 -7.09 14.05
N GLU A 124 -10.50 -5.99 13.76
CA GLU A 124 -11.27 -5.82 12.52
C GLU A 124 -10.35 -5.74 11.30
N LYS A 125 -9.24 -5.02 11.44
CA LYS A 125 -8.22 -4.92 10.40
C LYS A 125 -7.61 -6.29 10.09
N ASP A 126 -7.25 -7.05 11.12
CA ASP A 126 -6.69 -8.40 10.99
C ASP A 126 -7.69 -9.36 10.35
N TYR A 127 -8.97 -9.27 10.71
CA TYR A 127 -10.03 -10.04 10.08
C TYR A 127 -10.17 -9.72 8.58
N GLN A 128 -10.28 -8.44 8.21
CA GLN A 128 -10.41 -8.03 6.81
C GLN A 128 -9.19 -8.45 5.97
N MET A 129 -8.01 -8.36 6.56
CA MET A 129 -6.78 -8.81 5.91
C MET A 129 -6.74 -10.33 5.76
N SER A 130 -7.23 -11.09 6.75
CA SER A 130 -7.25 -12.56 6.71
C SER A 130 -8.16 -13.09 5.61
N ILE A 131 -9.37 -12.53 5.45
CA ILE A 131 -10.31 -12.94 4.39
C ILE A 131 -9.79 -12.58 2.99
N PHE A 132 -9.01 -11.51 2.87
CA PHE A 132 -8.35 -11.19 1.61
C PHE A 132 -7.16 -12.11 1.35
N ALA A 133 -6.33 -12.38 2.34
CA ALA A 133 -5.17 -13.27 2.20
C ALA A 133 -5.57 -14.72 1.88
N SER A 134 -6.68 -15.20 2.45
CA SER A 134 -7.24 -16.54 2.16
C SER A 134 -7.90 -16.65 0.77
N GLY A 135 -8.14 -15.53 0.08
CA GLY A 135 -8.85 -15.50 -1.19
C GLY A 135 -10.37 -15.52 -1.05
N GLU A 136 -10.92 -15.47 0.17
CA GLU A 136 -12.35 -15.35 0.42
C GLU A 136 -12.90 -14.02 -0.07
N ALA A 137 -12.14 -12.92 0.10
CA ALA A 137 -12.38 -11.65 -0.56
C ALA A 137 -11.47 -11.49 -1.79
N GLN A 138 -12.03 -11.09 -2.92
CA GLN A 138 -11.31 -10.91 -4.16
C GLN A 138 -10.82 -9.47 -4.36
N ILE A 139 -11.44 -8.53 -3.68
CA ILE A 139 -11.09 -7.11 -3.75
C ILE A 139 -10.80 -6.62 -2.34
N LEU A 140 -9.73 -5.85 -2.19
CA LEU A 140 -9.43 -5.12 -0.97
C LEU A 140 -9.39 -3.64 -1.26
N VAL A 141 -10.24 -2.88 -0.59
CA VAL A 141 -10.28 -1.41 -0.65
C VAL A 141 -9.55 -0.84 0.57
N SER A 142 -8.62 0.08 0.36
CA SER A 142 -7.80 0.63 1.45
C SER A 142 -7.49 2.11 1.23
N THR A 143 -7.27 2.85 2.32
CA THR A 143 -6.85 4.27 2.29
C THR A 143 -5.35 4.45 2.15
N THR A 144 -4.58 3.49 2.59
CA THR A 144 -3.12 3.52 2.52
C THR A 144 -2.63 2.28 1.81
N VAL A 145 -1.49 2.39 1.16
CA VAL A 145 -0.75 1.19 0.79
C VAL A 145 -0.51 0.44 2.08
N ILE A 146 -1.12 -0.73 2.23
CA ILE A 146 -0.97 -1.53 3.44
C ILE A 146 0.50 -1.90 3.50
N GLU A 147 1.21 -1.15 4.32
CA GLU A 147 2.61 -1.39 4.58
C GLU A 147 2.72 -2.75 5.26
N VAL A 148 3.37 -3.66 4.56
CA VAL A 148 4.08 -4.80 5.14
C VAL A 148 3.24 -5.90 5.80
N GLY A 149 3.47 -7.10 5.33
CA GLY A 149 3.26 -8.32 6.07
C GLY A 149 2.28 -9.31 5.46
N VAL A 150 1.41 -8.90 4.56
CA VAL A 150 0.55 -9.86 3.88
C VAL A 150 1.00 -10.03 2.44
N ASN A 151 1.78 -11.07 2.22
CA ASN A 151 2.12 -11.48 0.87
C ASN A 151 0.91 -12.20 0.25
N VAL A 152 0.21 -11.53 -0.66
CA VAL A 152 -0.89 -12.11 -1.44
C VAL A 152 -0.44 -12.20 -2.90
N PRO A 153 0.18 -13.31 -3.30
CA PRO A 153 0.74 -13.46 -4.65
C PRO A 153 -0.31 -13.35 -5.75
N ASN A 154 -1.58 -13.69 -5.41
CA ASN A 154 -2.71 -13.63 -6.33
C ASN A 154 -3.24 -12.21 -6.55
N ALA A 155 -2.88 -11.24 -5.70
CA ALA A 155 -3.23 -9.84 -5.85
C ALA A 155 -2.28 -9.15 -6.85
N THR A 156 -2.59 -9.27 -8.13
CA THR A 156 -1.71 -8.88 -9.24
C THR A 156 -1.94 -7.46 -9.76
N THR A 157 -2.97 -6.79 -9.29
CA THR A 157 -3.37 -5.47 -9.81
C THR A 157 -3.68 -4.54 -8.65
N MET A 158 -3.14 -3.32 -8.71
CA MET A 158 -3.34 -2.30 -7.68
C MET A 158 -3.69 -0.95 -8.33
N PRO A 159 -4.97 -0.68 -8.61
CA PRO A 159 -5.42 0.66 -8.97
C PRO A 159 -5.26 1.62 -7.77
N VAL A 160 -4.71 2.79 -8.04
CA VAL A 160 -4.63 3.90 -7.08
C VAL A 160 -5.48 5.03 -7.62
N SER A 161 -6.52 5.41 -6.90
CA SER A 161 -7.47 6.44 -7.31
C SER A 161 -7.22 7.75 -6.57
N TYR A 162 -6.83 8.79 -7.28
CA TYR A 162 -6.65 10.14 -6.76
C TYR A 162 -7.92 10.98 -7.00
N THR A 163 -9.06 10.56 -6.46
CA THR A 163 -10.35 11.23 -6.67
C THR A 163 -10.43 12.65 -6.11
N HIS A 164 -9.47 13.06 -5.29
CA HIS A 164 -9.44 14.37 -4.63
C HIS A 164 -8.68 15.45 -5.40
N LEU A 165 -8.06 15.13 -6.52
CA LEU A 165 -7.40 16.13 -7.36
C LEU A 165 -8.38 16.95 -8.23
N ARG A 166 -9.68 16.77 -8.03
CA ARG A 166 -10.74 17.61 -8.59
C ARG A 166 -11.09 18.81 -7.70
N ALA A 167 -10.11 19.49 -7.18
CA ALA A 167 -10.40 20.74 -6.53
C ALA A 167 -9.60 21.85 -7.22
N HIS A 168 -10.34 22.79 -7.78
CA HIS A 168 -9.90 24.07 -8.28
C HIS A 168 -9.39 24.12 -9.74
N GLU A 169 -10.33 24.10 -10.66
CA GLU A 169 -10.36 25.13 -11.69
C GLU A 169 -11.42 26.17 -11.32
#